data_be713ef5eedaa4c60f0fdefc1cf5dd00
#
_entry.id   be713ef5eedaa4c60f0fdefc1cf5dd00
#
_cell.length_a   1.000
_cell.length_b   1.000
_cell.length_c   1.000
_cell.angle_alpha   90.00
_cell.angle_beta   90.00
_cell.angle_gamma   90.00
#
_symmetry.space_group_name_H-M   'P 1'
#
loop_
_entity.id
_entity.type
_entity.pdbx_description
1 polymer ?
#
loop_
_entity_poly.entity_id
_entity_poly.type
_entity_poly.pdbx_seq_one_letter_code
_entity_poly.pdbx_strand_id
1 'polypeptide(L)'
;MRMLIFATSTLVTVTAGTAAKAHAFLDHAEPRVGSTVPTAPRELTLFYTQNLEPAFSAVEVSDANGKRVDQGKPSISAAVMRVGLKPLAPGTYRVRWHVLSVDTHTTEGSFTFHVGQ
;
A
#
# COMPACT_ATOMS: atom_id res chain seq x y z
N MET A 1 47.19 -13.97 50.43
CA MET A 1 46.48 -14.67 49.34
C MET A 1 45.47 -13.69 48.76
N ARG A 2 45.64 -13.30 47.54
CA ARG A 2 44.75 -12.36 46.90
C ARG A 2 43.89 -13.11 45.93
N MET A 3 42.56 -13.00 46.13
CA MET A 3 41.58 -13.54 45.23
C MET A 3 41.18 -12.49 44.20
N LEU A 4 41.47 -12.76 42.94
CA LEU A 4 41.06 -11.88 41.86
C LEU A 4 39.71 -12.38 41.37
N ILE A 5 38.68 -11.56 41.57
CA ILE A 5 37.35 -11.81 41.08
C ILE A 5 37.26 -11.09 39.72
N PHE A 6 37.26 -11.83 38.65
CA PHE A 6 36.94 -11.28 37.34
C PHE A 6 35.43 -11.31 37.17
N ALA A 7 34.82 -10.15 37.24
CA ALA A 7 33.42 -10.00 36.82
C ALA A 7 33.39 -9.97 35.29
N THR A 8 33.03 -11.08 34.71
CA THR A 8 32.72 -11.09 33.28
C THR A 8 31.36 -10.43 33.09
N SER A 9 31.39 -9.17 32.66
CA SER A 9 30.21 -8.48 32.24
C SER A 9 29.81 -9.02 30.87
N THR A 10 28.77 -9.85 30.87
CA THR A 10 28.18 -10.32 29.61
C THR A 10 27.33 -9.20 29.07
N LEU A 11 27.84 -8.54 28.02
CA LEU A 11 27.06 -7.56 27.28
C LEU A 11 26.04 -8.28 26.41
N VAL A 12 24.78 -8.30 26.86
CA VAL A 12 23.68 -8.81 26.05
C VAL A 12 23.28 -7.71 25.09
N THR A 13 23.75 -7.78 23.87
CA THR A 13 23.26 -6.94 22.78
C THR A 13 21.87 -7.47 22.36
N VAL A 14 20.83 -6.78 22.82
CA VAL A 14 19.49 -7.01 22.31
C VAL A 14 19.40 -6.30 20.96
N THR A 15 19.55 -7.05 19.88
CA THR A 15 19.19 -6.54 18.56
C THR A 15 17.67 -6.51 18.48
N ALA A 16 17.09 -5.32 18.62
CA ALA A 16 15.69 -5.13 18.32
C ALA A 16 15.48 -5.37 16.83
N GLY A 17 14.92 -6.53 16.49
CA GLY A 17 14.49 -6.81 15.13
C GLY A 17 13.46 -5.76 14.71
N THR A 18 13.72 -5.05 13.62
CA THR A 18 12.74 -4.11 13.06
C THR A 18 11.59 -4.91 12.48
N ALA A 19 10.43 -4.88 13.15
CA ALA A 19 9.19 -5.47 12.67
C ALA A 19 8.62 -4.76 11.42
N ALA A 20 9.30 -3.73 10.91
CA ALA A 20 8.86 -2.85 9.83
C ALA A 20 8.64 -3.55 8.47
N LYS A 21 9.05 -4.83 8.32
CA LYS A 21 8.92 -5.58 7.06
C LYS A 21 7.73 -6.52 7.02
N ALA A 22 6.94 -6.61 8.10
CA ALA A 22 5.81 -7.53 8.21
C ALA A 22 4.51 -7.00 7.62
N HIS A 23 4.45 -5.73 7.21
CA HIS A 23 3.24 -5.07 6.70
C HIS A 23 3.35 -4.84 5.19
N ALA A 24 2.21 -4.97 4.51
CA ALA A 24 2.11 -4.58 3.11
C ALA A 24 1.98 -3.06 3.01
N PHE A 25 2.99 -2.40 2.48
CA PHE A 25 2.94 -0.97 2.17
C PHE A 25 2.80 -0.77 0.68
N LEU A 26 2.12 0.32 0.29
CA LEU A 26 2.06 0.72 -1.10
C LEU A 26 3.46 1.17 -1.54
N ASP A 27 4.04 0.44 -2.49
CA ASP A 27 5.34 0.77 -3.07
C ASP A 27 5.18 1.84 -4.13
N HIS A 28 4.29 1.61 -5.08
CA HIS A 28 3.97 2.57 -6.13
C HIS A 28 2.60 2.24 -6.74
N ALA A 29 2.09 3.17 -7.54
CA ALA A 29 0.82 3.02 -8.23
C ALA A 29 0.94 3.49 -9.68
N GLU A 30 0.04 3.02 -10.53
CA GLU A 30 -0.15 3.51 -11.89
C GLU A 30 -1.65 3.77 -12.13
N PRO A 31 -2.04 5.06 -12.27
CA PRO A 31 -1.24 6.29 -12.29
C PRO A 31 -0.47 6.51 -10.99
N ARG A 32 0.67 7.19 -11.09
CA ARG A 32 1.53 7.48 -9.93
C ARG A 32 0.83 8.39 -8.93
N VAL A 33 1.14 8.17 -7.66
CA VAL A 33 0.68 9.03 -6.55
C VAL A 33 1.00 10.50 -6.87
N GLY A 34 -0.03 11.36 -6.84
CA GLY A 34 0.10 12.78 -7.08
C GLY A 34 0.35 13.19 -8.53
N SER A 35 0.36 12.26 -9.47
CA SER A 35 0.66 12.57 -10.87
C SER A 35 -0.53 13.13 -11.62
N THR A 36 -0.24 13.80 -12.74
CA THR A 36 -1.22 14.20 -13.73
C THR A 36 -0.96 13.41 -15.02
N VAL A 37 -1.98 12.70 -15.48
CA VAL A 37 -1.90 11.95 -16.74
C VAL A 37 -2.70 12.65 -17.81
N PRO A 38 -2.19 12.74 -19.06
CA PRO A 38 -2.88 13.46 -20.14
C PRO A 38 -4.06 12.68 -20.71
N THR A 39 -4.06 11.36 -20.54
CA THR A 39 -5.13 10.48 -21.03
C THR A 39 -5.74 9.74 -19.84
N ALA A 40 -7.08 9.71 -19.78
CA ALA A 40 -7.80 9.02 -18.72
C ALA A 40 -7.42 7.53 -18.68
N PRO A 41 -6.92 7.01 -17.56
CA PRO A 41 -6.64 5.59 -17.42
C PRO A 41 -7.94 4.79 -17.34
N ARG A 42 -7.91 3.57 -17.82
CA ARG A 42 -9.02 2.63 -17.70
C ARG A 42 -8.85 1.65 -16.55
N GLU A 43 -7.69 1.66 -15.94
CA GLU A 43 -7.34 0.76 -14.85
C GLU A 43 -6.39 1.48 -13.89
N LEU A 44 -6.55 1.17 -12.62
CA LEU A 44 -5.63 1.57 -11.56
C LEU A 44 -4.91 0.32 -11.09
N THR A 45 -3.59 0.39 -10.98
CA THR A 45 -2.76 -0.70 -10.48
C THR A 45 -1.98 -0.23 -9.26
N LEU A 46 -2.06 -1.01 -8.19
CA LEU A 46 -1.39 -0.76 -6.93
C LEU A 46 -0.38 -1.88 -6.66
N PHE A 47 0.87 -1.51 -6.42
CA PHE A 47 1.97 -2.44 -6.15
C PHE A 47 2.38 -2.33 -4.69
N TYR A 48 2.28 -3.46 -3.99
CA TYR A 48 2.57 -3.53 -2.55
C TYR A 48 3.89 -4.24 -2.28
N THR A 49 4.40 -4.07 -1.08
CA THR A 49 5.68 -4.68 -0.65
C THR A 49 5.54 -6.12 -0.18
N GLN A 50 4.31 -6.59 0.03
CA GLN A 50 3.99 -7.94 0.50
C GLN A 50 2.80 -8.50 -0.27
N ASN A 51 2.70 -9.81 -0.32
CA ASN A 51 1.53 -10.48 -0.90
C ASN A 51 0.27 -10.17 -0.09
N LEU A 52 -0.83 -10.02 -0.79
CA LEU A 52 -2.12 -9.63 -0.23
C LEU A 52 -3.09 -10.80 -0.13
N GLU A 53 -3.98 -10.74 0.85
CA GLU A 53 -5.13 -11.62 0.96
C GLU A 53 -6.29 -11.03 0.14
N PRO A 54 -6.68 -11.65 -1.00
CA PRO A 54 -7.68 -11.06 -1.88
C PRO A 54 -9.03 -10.84 -1.22
N ALA A 55 -9.46 -11.74 -0.35
CA ALA A 55 -10.77 -11.67 0.29
C ALA A 55 -10.91 -10.48 1.26
N PHE A 56 -9.78 -9.94 1.72
CA PHE A 56 -9.76 -8.89 2.76
C PHE A 56 -9.05 -7.62 2.31
N SER A 57 -8.87 -7.44 1.02
CA SER A 57 -8.21 -6.27 0.46
C SER A 57 -9.14 -5.58 -0.51
N ALA A 58 -9.18 -4.24 -0.47
CA ALA A 58 -10.08 -3.46 -1.30
C ALA A 58 -9.50 -2.10 -1.64
N VAL A 59 -10.08 -1.50 -2.68
CA VAL A 59 -9.73 -0.17 -3.16
C VAL A 59 -10.99 0.54 -3.64
N GLU A 60 -11.07 1.83 -3.37
CA GLU A 60 -12.13 2.72 -3.84
C GLU A 60 -11.50 3.89 -4.57
N VAL A 61 -12.09 4.28 -5.68
CA VAL A 61 -11.70 5.49 -6.41
C VAL A 61 -12.91 6.39 -6.53
N SER A 62 -12.74 7.66 -6.16
CA SER A 62 -13.81 8.66 -6.20
C SER A 62 -13.36 9.90 -6.94
N ASP A 63 -14.30 10.58 -7.59
CA ASP A 63 -14.06 11.89 -8.18
C ASP A 63 -14.07 13.01 -7.12
N ALA A 64 -13.90 14.26 -7.54
CA ALA A 64 -13.86 15.41 -6.64
C ALA A 64 -15.17 15.64 -5.89
N ASN A 65 -16.29 15.10 -6.38
CA ASN A 65 -17.60 15.19 -5.73
C ASN A 65 -17.89 13.99 -4.81
N GLY A 66 -16.94 13.08 -4.66
CA GLY A 66 -17.12 11.88 -3.86
C GLY A 66 -17.84 10.74 -4.57
N LYS A 67 -18.12 10.86 -5.86
CA LYS A 67 -18.77 9.82 -6.63
C LYS A 67 -17.78 8.71 -6.98
N ARG A 68 -18.16 7.47 -6.76
CA ARG A 68 -17.35 6.29 -7.06
C ARG A 68 -17.16 6.13 -8.57
N VAL A 69 -15.93 5.94 -8.98
CA VAL A 69 -15.55 5.73 -10.38
C VAL A 69 -14.82 4.41 -10.61
N ASP A 70 -14.55 3.64 -9.56
CA ASP A 70 -14.04 2.28 -9.71
C ASP A 70 -15.12 1.36 -10.25
N GLN A 71 -14.73 0.38 -11.03
CA GLN A 71 -15.64 -0.52 -11.74
C GLN A 71 -15.30 -1.97 -11.45
N GLY A 72 -16.26 -2.66 -10.85
CA GLY A 72 -16.11 -4.07 -10.52
C GLY A 72 -15.23 -4.33 -9.31
N LYS A 73 -14.99 -5.60 -9.04
CA LYS A 73 -14.11 -6.02 -7.97
C LYS A 73 -12.65 -5.91 -8.39
N PRO A 74 -11.75 -5.53 -7.49
CA PRO A 74 -10.34 -5.59 -7.80
C PRO A 74 -9.88 -7.03 -8.02
N SER A 75 -8.91 -7.21 -8.91
CA SER A 75 -8.19 -8.46 -9.05
C SER A 75 -6.87 -8.36 -8.31
N ILE A 76 -6.51 -9.40 -7.59
CA ILE A 76 -5.30 -9.43 -6.79
C ILE A 76 -4.48 -10.67 -7.18
N SER A 77 -3.23 -10.41 -7.51
CA SER A 77 -2.25 -11.46 -7.82
C SER A 77 -0.97 -11.12 -7.06
N ALA A 78 -0.60 -11.96 -6.09
CA ALA A 78 0.54 -11.73 -5.21
C ALA A 78 0.46 -10.36 -4.53
N ALA A 79 1.38 -9.45 -4.79
CA ALA A 79 1.45 -8.12 -4.20
C ALA A 79 0.81 -7.03 -5.07
N VAL A 80 0.07 -7.40 -6.11
CA VAL A 80 -0.48 -6.44 -7.08
C VAL A 80 -2.00 -6.46 -7.06
N MET A 81 -2.61 -5.28 -6.90
CA MET A 81 -4.05 -5.09 -6.94
C MET A 81 -4.41 -4.20 -8.14
N ARG A 82 -5.36 -4.65 -8.96
CA ARG A 82 -5.86 -3.91 -10.12
C ARG A 82 -7.37 -3.71 -10.01
N VAL A 83 -7.82 -2.52 -10.36
CA VAL A 83 -9.25 -2.23 -10.44
C VAL A 83 -9.55 -1.46 -11.72
N GLY A 84 -10.64 -1.82 -12.38
CA GLY A 84 -11.12 -1.08 -13.54
C GLY A 84 -11.67 0.29 -13.14
N LEU A 85 -11.61 1.24 -14.06
CA LEU A 85 -12.13 2.58 -13.88
C LEU A 85 -13.19 2.85 -14.95
N LYS A 86 -14.27 3.51 -14.54
CA LYS A 86 -15.24 4.08 -15.46
C LYS A 86 -14.55 5.15 -16.32
N PRO A 87 -15.16 5.57 -17.44
CA PRO A 87 -14.63 6.71 -18.20
C PRO A 87 -14.46 7.92 -17.30
N LEU A 88 -13.23 8.48 -17.26
CA LEU A 88 -12.89 9.59 -16.37
C LEU A 88 -12.80 10.90 -17.18
N ALA A 89 -13.49 11.93 -16.70
CA ALA A 89 -13.31 13.30 -17.18
C ALA A 89 -12.01 13.89 -16.61
N PRO A 90 -11.46 14.95 -17.22
CA PRO A 90 -10.38 15.70 -16.57
C PRO A 90 -10.78 16.15 -15.17
N GLY A 91 -9.88 15.99 -14.22
CA GLY A 91 -10.14 16.31 -12.83
C GLY A 91 -9.25 15.57 -11.85
N THR A 92 -9.58 15.71 -10.57
CA THR A 92 -8.84 15.08 -9.47
C THR A 92 -9.60 13.89 -8.95
N TYR A 93 -8.88 12.80 -8.74
CA TYR A 93 -9.44 11.54 -8.25
C TYR A 93 -8.71 11.11 -6.99
N ARG A 94 -9.48 10.62 -6.02
CA ARG A 94 -8.96 10.10 -4.75
C ARG A 94 -9.04 8.59 -4.75
N VAL A 95 -7.94 7.96 -4.42
CA VAL A 95 -7.84 6.51 -4.19
C VAL A 95 -7.75 6.27 -2.69
N ARG A 96 -8.61 5.38 -2.20
CA ARG A 96 -8.55 4.90 -0.81
C ARG A 96 -8.44 3.39 -0.85
N TRP A 97 -7.47 2.86 -0.12
CA TRP A 97 -7.22 1.42 -0.11
C TRP A 97 -7.08 0.90 1.31
N HIS A 98 -7.45 -0.33 1.50
CA HIS A 98 -7.11 -1.10 2.69
C HIS A 98 -6.76 -2.51 2.26
N VAL A 99 -5.73 -3.07 2.83
CA VAL A 99 -5.23 -4.38 2.47
C VAL A 99 -4.86 -5.19 3.72
N LEU A 100 -5.05 -6.49 3.60
CA LEU A 100 -4.54 -7.47 4.56
C LEU A 100 -3.39 -8.20 3.90
N SER A 101 -2.22 -8.17 4.50
CA SER A 101 -1.09 -8.95 4.04
C SER A 101 -1.23 -10.42 4.46
N VAL A 102 -0.55 -11.31 3.76
CA VAL A 102 -0.59 -12.75 4.07
C VAL A 102 -0.06 -13.07 5.46
N ASP A 103 0.67 -12.18 6.10
CA ASP A 103 1.14 -12.28 7.49
C ASP A 103 0.13 -11.74 8.52
N THR A 104 -1.12 -11.47 8.09
CA THR A 104 -2.26 -11.06 8.92
C THR A 104 -2.22 -9.63 9.47
N HIS A 105 -1.48 -8.72 8.87
CA HIS A 105 -1.47 -7.30 9.24
C HIS A 105 -2.26 -6.45 8.23
N THR A 106 -3.11 -5.57 8.74
CA THR A 106 -3.87 -4.62 7.91
C THR A 106 -3.13 -3.29 7.80
N THR A 107 -3.15 -2.73 6.59
CA THR A 107 -2.70 -1.36 6.35
C THR A 107 -3.74 -0.66 5.49
N GLU A 108 -3.78 0.67 5.58
CA GLU A 108 -4.68 1.50 4.80
C GLU A 108 -4.01 2.80 4.42
N GLY A 109 -4.49 3.42 3.36
CA GLY A 109 -3.96 4.69 2.91
C GLY A 109 -4.84 5.33 1.85
N SER A 110 -4.45 6.51 1.45
CA SER A 110 -5.10 7.25 0.37
C SER A 110 -4.10 8.10 -0.39
N PHE A 111 -4.41 8.35 -1.65
CA PHE A 111 -3.65 9.27 -2.50
C PHE A 111 -4.55 9.83 -3.57
N THR A 112 -4.05 10.81 -4.30
CA THR A 112 -4.75 11.40 -5.45
C THR A 112 -3.93 11.24 -6.71
N PHE A 113 -4.62 11.23 -7.84
CA PHE A 113 -4.05 11.45 -9.16
C PHE A 113 -4.97 12.39 -9.93
N HIS A 114 -4.47 12.95 -11.00
CA HIS A 114 -5.19 13.93 -11.82
C HIS A 114 -5.22 13.48 -13.27
N VAL A 115 -6.36 13.71 -13.91
CA VAL A 115 -6.49 13.57 -15.36
C VAL A 115 -6.50 14.98 -15.94
N GLY A 116 -5.52 15.27 -16.77
CA GLY A 116 -5.38 16.54 -17.45
C GLY A 116 -6.06 16.57 -18.80
N GLN A 117 -6.00 17.72 -19.41
CA GLN A 117 -6.44 17.91 -20.80
C GLN A 117 -5.26 17.77 -21.75
#